data_a5b0f010a91dbb65eaec97ebff75be58
#
_entry.id   a5b0f010a91dbb65eaec97ebff75be58
#
_cell.length_a   1.000
_cell.length_b   1.000
_cell.length_c   1.000
_cell.angle_alpha   90.00
_cell.angle_beta   90.00
_cell.angle_gamma   90.00
#
_symmetry.space_group_name_H-M   'P 1'
#
loop_
_entity.id
_entity.type
_entity.pdbx_description
1 polymer ?
#
loop_
_entity_poly.entity_id
_entity_poly.type
_entity_poly.pdbx_seq_one_letter_code
_entity_poly.pdbx_strand_id
1 'polypeptide(L)'
;METLTFILTPAAAVLLLLFYVNLRVASPLLAIPIRWLRWILFALLIAETSERFELIDRPMWVVAVGAFLLWFLAESGFNWLRVSAISLSPLPLFPKFTANQAGDEWPVQPRLLQVRDWLRANRYTSVQALKAEIGGGIWLRVSVYQSADQTTRLQVAFLPQDSGAITVCYSLSTETASGRRYVTDNFFLPFGGFYPENWNVDRNPWRRSLPKLVAHHQRRLARAGEAPAVWDVEPLDDLNRQQQVMEQVNTELGFLLPHAEREEHGKITPEGRYRVWLEAWLLDYFGRARRY
;
A
#
# COMPACT_ATOMS: atom_id res chain seq x y z
N MET A 1 -35.94 21.01 -6.86
CA MET A 1 -35.86 19.56 -7.25
C MET A 1 -35.07 19.33 -8.55
N GLU A 2 -35.38 20.02 -9.65
CA GLU A 2 -34.62 19.83 -10.92
C GLU A 2 -33.12 20.12 -10.81
N THR A 3 -32.71 21.05 -9.97
CA THR A 3 -31.30 21.45 -9.80
C THR A 3 -30.40 20.35 -9.23
N LEU A 4 -30.89 19.52 -8.30
CA LEU A 4 -30.07 18.47 -7.70
C LEU A 4 -29.88 17.28 -8.64
N THR A 5 -30.96 16.85 -9.32
CA THR A 5 -30.87 15.81 -10.37
C THR A 5 -29.93 16.24 -11.50
N PHE A 6 -29.94 17.54 -11.85
CA PHE A 6 -29.04 18.12 -12.84
C PHE A 6 -27.57 18.07 -12.42
N ILE A 7 -27.26 18.05 -11.13
CA ILE A 7 -25.89 17.92 -10.59
C ILE A 7 -25.51 16.45 -10.41
N LEU A 8 -26.41 15.61 -9.92
CA LEU A 8 -26.12 14.20 -9.63
C LEU A 8 -25.81 13.39 -10.87
N THR A 9 -26.53 13.65 -11.99
CA THR A 9 -26.32 12.93 -13.24
C THR A 9 -24.89 13.11 -13.80
N PRO A 10 -24.37 14.34 -14.00
CA PRO A 10 -22.99 14.50 -14.46
C PRO A 10 -21.95 14.03 -13.44
N ALA A 11 -22.22 14.15 -12.14
CA ALA A 11 -21.32 13.65 -11.11
C ALA A 11 -21.22 12.10 -11.14
N ALA A 12 -22.33 11.40 -11.37
CA ALA A 12 -22.35 9.96 -11.58
C ALA A 12 -21.58 9.56 -12.87
N ALA A 13 -21.76 10.31 -13.94
CA ALA A 13 -21.01 10.08 -15.19
C ALA A 13 -19.49 10.26 -14.99
N VAL A 14 -19.07 11.29 -14.25
CA VAL A 14 -17.68 11.51 -13.88
C VAL A 14 -17.17 10.35 -13.02
N LEU A 15 -17.92 9.87 -12.04
CA LEU A 15 -17.55 8.73 -11.22
C LEU A 15 -17.32 7.47 -12.08
N LEU A 16 -18.23 7.17 -13.01
CA LEU A 16 -18.10 6.03 -13.90
C LEU A 16 -16.87 6.16 -14.81
N LEU A 17 -16.60 7.34 -15.34
CA LEU A 17 -15.42 7.61 -16.15
C LEU A 17 -14.13 7.41 -15.34
N LEU A 18 -14.05 7.98 -14.14
CA LEU A 18 -12.89 7.82 -13.24
C LEU A 18 -12.68 6.35 -12.88
N PHE A 19 -13.76 5.63 -12.59
CA PHE A 19 -13.71 4.21 -12.31
C PHE A 19 -13.17 3.41 -13.51
N TYR A 20 -13.71 3.66 -14.71
CA TYR A 20 -13.25 3.02 -15.95
C TYR A 20 -11.76 3.29 -16.24
N VAL A 21 -11.32 4.53 -16.07
CA VAL A 21 -9.90 4.89 -16.21
C VAL A 21 -9.06 4.15 -15.19
N ASN A 22 -9.51 4.09 -13.92
CA ASN A 22 -8.74 3.45 -12.86
C ASN A 22 -8.64 1.92 -13.02
N LEU A 23 -9.61 1.27 -13.62
CA LEU A 23 -9.52 -0.15 -13.98
C LEU A 23 -8.32 -0.44 -14.92
N ARG A 24 -7.97 0.51 -15.80
CA ARG A 24 -6.84 0.36 -16.73
C ARG A 24 -5.50 0.81 -16.13
N VAL A 25 -5.52 1.87 -15.32
CA VAL A 25 -4.30 2.49 -14.77
C VAL A 25 -3.87 1.83 -13.47
N ALA A 26 -4.79 1.23 -12.73
CA ALA A 26 -4.59 0.65 -11.38
C ALA A 26 -3.86 1.63 -10.44
N SER A 27 -4.29 2.90 -10.44
CA SER A 27 -3.68 3.95 -9.63
C SER A 27 -4.34 4.02 -8.25
N PRO A 28 -3.62 3.72 -7.16
CA PRO A 28 -4.17 3.89 -5.82
C PRO A 28 -4.57 5.32 -5.51
N LEU A 29 -3.85 6.31 -6.09
CA LEU A 29 -4.15 7.73 -5.89
C LEU A 29 -5.46 8.14 -6.57
N LEU A 30 -5.77 7.57 -7.73
CA LEU A 30 -7.04 7.83 -8.40
C LEU A 30 -8.22 7.17 -7.67
N ALA A 31 -7.96 6.10 -6.92
CA ALA A 31 -8.98 5.46 -6.09
C ALA A 31 -9.50 6.38 -4.97
N ILE A 32 -8.68 7.32 -4.46
CA ILE A 32 -9.07 8.24 -3.38
C ILE A 32 -10.27 9.12 -3.79
N PRO A 33 -10.18 9.96 -4.85
CA PRO A 33 -11.32 10.79 -5.25
C PRO A 33 -12.53 9.93 -5.68
N ILE A 34 -12.31 8.74 -6.25
CA ILE A 34 -13.41 7.81 -6.57
C ILE A 34 -14.16 7.40 -5.31
N ARG A 35 -13.47 7.07 -4.20
CA ARG A 35 -14.11 6.71 -2.93
C ARG A 35 -14.90 7.86 -2.34
N TRP A 36 -14.33 9.06 -2.28
CA TRP A 36 -15.02 10.26 -1.79
C TRP A 36 -16.25 10.60 -2.63
N LEU A 37 -16.12 10.59 -3.95
CA LEU A 37 -17.21 10.90 -4.85
C LEU A 37 -18.34 9.87 -4.72
N ARG A 38 -18.02 8.58 -4.65
CA ARG A 38 -18.99 7.49 -4.40
C ARG A 38 -19.74 7.71 -3.09
N TRP A 39 -19.05 8.07 -2.03
CA TRP A 39 -19.63 8.29 -0.70
C TRP A 39 -20.59 9.49 -0.70
N ILE A 40 -20.15 10.63 -1.24
CA ILE A 40 -20.96 11.86 -1.34
C ILE A 40 -22.19 11.60 -2.23
N LEU A 41 -22.02 10.97 -3.38
CA LEU A 41 -23.12 10.63 -4.28
C LEU A 41 -24.14 9.70 -3.62
N PHE A 42 -23.69 8.69 -2.88
CA PHE A 42 -24.59 7.83 -2.11
C PHE A 42 -25.44 8.63 -1.12
N ALA A 43 -24.82 9.49 -0.32
CA ALA A 43 -25.53 10.30 0.68
C ALA A 43 -26.55 11.24 0.03
N LEU A 44 -26.18 11.92 -1.06
CA LEU A 44 -27.07 12.82 -1.77
C LEU A 44 -28.21 12.07 -2.50
N LEU A 45 -27.92 10.91 -3.09
CA LEU A 45 -28.93 10.10 -3.78
C LEU A 45 -30.00 9.57 -2.81
N ILE A 46 -29.59 9.09 -1.63
CA ILE A 46 -30.52 8.67 -0.59
C ILE A 46 -31.40 9.85 -0.12
N ALA A 47 -30.79 11.02 0.08
CA ALA A 47 -31.51 12.20 0.51
C ALA A 47 -32.54 12.68 -0.54
N GLU A 48 -32.15 12.73 -1.82
CA GLU A 48 -33.05 13.07 -2.92
C GLU A 48 -34.20 12.08 -3.08
N THR A 49 -33.87 10.77 -3.02
CA THR A 49 -34.87 9.70 -3.10
C THR A 49 -35.87 9.79 -1.96
N SER A 50 -35.38 10.04 -0.72
CA SER A 50 -36.23 10.18 0.46
C SER A 50 -37.17 11.39 0.34
N GLU A 51 -36.69 12.53 -0.14
CA GLU A 51 -37.50 13.72 -0.36
C GLU A 51 -38.53 13.52 -1.48
N ARG A 52 -38.10 12.89 -2.59
CA ARG A 52 -38.97 12.66 -3.74
C ARG A 52 -40.16 11.74 -3.47
N PHE A 53 -39.92 10.70 -2.65
CA PHE A 53 -40.92 9.68 -2.30
C PHE A 53 -41.55 9.93 -0.90
N GLU A 54 -41.24 11.06 -0.27
CA GLU A 54 -41.75 11.43 1.06
C GLU A 54 -41.53 10.34 2.11
N LEU A 55 -40.38 9.62 2.02
CA LEU A 55 -40.10 8.48 2.87
C LEU A 55 -39.81 8.88 4.32
N ILE A 56 -39.20 10.05 4.52
CA ILE A 56 -38.75 10.53 5.83
C ILE A 56 -39.15 12.01 5.96
N ASP A 57 -40.00 12.32 6.94
CA ASP A 57 -40.44 13.69 7.25
C ASP A 57 -39.33 14.45 8.02
N ARG A 58 -38.22 14.71 7.34
CA ARG A 58 -37.05 15.46 7.85
C ARG A 58 -36.41 16.26 6.72
N PRO A 59 -35.79 17.40 7.04
CA PRO A 59 -35.05 18.17 6.04
C PRO A 59 -34.02 17.34 5.31
N MET A 60 -33.88 17.53 3.99
CA MET A 60 -33.00 16.78 3.12
C MET A 60 -31.56 16.66 3.66
N TRP A 61 -31.00 17.75 4.23
CA TRP A 61 -29.64 17.72 4.79
C TRP A 61 -29.50 16.75 5.98
N VAL A 62 -30.54 16.54 6.78
CA VAL A 62 -30.54 15.58 7.91
C VAL A 62 -30.45 14.15 7.38
N VAL A 63 -31.22 13.86 6.33
CA VAL A 63 -31.19 12.55 5.65
C VAL A 63 -29.83 12.32 5.00
N ALA A 64 -29.27 13.35 4.33
CA ALA A 64 -27.93 13.25 3.72
C ALA A 64 -26.85 12.96 4.77
N VAL A 65 -26.87 13.65 5.91
CA VAL A 65 -25.92 13.40 7.01
C VAL A 65 -26.12 11.99 7.58
N GLY A 66 -27.36 11.56 7.78
CA GLY A 66 -27.67 10.19 8.24
C GLY A 66 -27.14 9.12 7.26
N ALA A 67 -27.36 9.29 5.97
CA ALA A 67 -26.86 8.40 4.94
C ALA A 67 -25.33 8.41 4.85
N PHE A 68 -24.70 9.58 5.00
CA PHE A 68 -23.25 9.71 5.06
C PHE A 68 -22.66 8.93 6.25
N LEU A 69 -23.24 9.05 7.43
CA LEU A 69 -22.82 8.31 8.62
C LEU A 69 -23.07 6.80 8.48
N LEU A 70 -24.18 6.41 7.87
CA LEU A 70 -24.48 5.01 7.58
C LEU A 70 -23.41 4.38 6.67
N TRP A 71 -23.02 5.10 5.62
CA TRP A 71 -21.91 4.65 4.76
C TRP A 71 -20.60 4.53 5.54
N PHE A 72 -20.28 5.50 6.39
CA PHE A 72 -19.09 5.44 7.25
C PHE A 72 -19.08 4.19 8.13
N LEU A 73 -20.20 3.86 8.76
CA LEU A 73 -20.33 2.67 9.59
C LEU A 73 -20.18 1.38 8.76
N ALA A 74 -20.83 1.31 7.60
CA ALA A 74 -20.75 0.16 6.70
C ALA A 74 -19.32 -0.06 6.19
N GLU A 75 -18.63 0.98 5.73
CA GLU A 75 -17.24 0.93 5.27
C GLU A 75 -16.29 0.56 6.41
N SER A 76 -16.51 1.11 7.62
CA SER A 76 -15.75 0.79 8.82
C SER A 76 -15.88 -0.68 9.20
N GLY A 77 -17.10 -1.21 9.22
CA GLY A 77 -17.38 -2.61 9.48
C GLY A 77 -16.76 -3.52 8.42
N PHE A 78 -16.89 -3.17 7.15
CA PHE A 78 -16.30 -3.92 6.05
C PHE A 78 -14.77 -3.97 6.13
N ASN A 79 -14.12 -2.84 6.39
CA ASN A 79 -12.66 -2.80 6.57
C ASN A 79 -12.21 -3.61 7.78
N TRP A 80 -12.98 -3.59 8.88
CA TRP A 80 -12.72 -4.43 10.04
C TRP A 80 -12.81 -5.93 9.71
N LEU A 81 -13.83 -6.34 8.96
CA LEU A 81 -13.98 -7.72 8.50
C LEU A 81 -12.84 -8.16 7.59
N ARG A 82 -12.39 -7.28 6.67
CA ARG A 82 -11.23 -7.55 5.81
C ARG A 82 -9.95 -7.78 6.62
N VAL A 83 -9.66 -6.92 7.60
CA VAL A 83 -8.49 -7.06 8.48
C VAL A 83 -8.59 -8.36 9.29
N SER A 84 -9.79 -8.69 9.79
CA SER A 84 -10.04 -9.94 10.51
C SER A 84 -9.83 -11.17 9.60
N ALA A 85 -10.31 -11.12 8.37
CA ALA A 85 -10.12 -12.20 7.40
C ALA A 85 -8.63 -12.40 7.07
N ILE A 86 -7.84 -11.32 6.91
CA ILE A 86 -6.38 -11.42 6.72
C ILE A 86 -5.72 -12.06 7.95
N SER A 87 -6.14 -11.68 9.15
CA SER A 87 -5.61 -12.25 10.39
C SER A 87 -5.87 -13.76 10.50
N LEU A 88 -7.05 -14.21 10.09
CA LEU A 88 -7.46 -15.63 10.15
C LEU A 88 -6.99 -16.45 8.93
N SER A 89 -6.56 -15.81 7.86
CA SER A 89 -6.14 -16.49 6.64
C SER A 89 -4.85 -17.30 6.88
N PRO A 90 -4.59 -18.39 6.13
CA PRO A 90 -3.34 -19.15 6.22
C PRO A 90 -2.12 -18.38 5.66
N LEU A 91 -2.34 -17.23 5.03
CA LEU A 91 -1.31 -16.47 4.32
C LEU A 91 -0.32 -15.83 5.30
N PRO A 92 0.99 -15.92 5.04
CA PRO A 92 1.98 -15.26 5.89
C PRO A 92 1.87 -13.74 5.75
N LEU A 93 1.91 -13.00 6.88
CA LEU A 93 1.98 -11.54 6.87
C LEU A 93 3.38 -11.05 6.45
N PHE A 94 4.39 -11.86 6.73
CA PHE A 94 5.78 -11.65 6.36
C PHE A 94 6.22 -12.81 5.46
N PRO A 95 6.03 -12.71 4.14
CA PRO A 95 6.25 -13.81 3.23
C PRO A 95 7.74 -14.13 3.07
N LYS A 96 8.06 -15.41 2.96
CA LYS A 96 9.41 -15.87 2.64
C LYS A 96 9.65 -15.75 1.15
N PHE A 97 10.72 -15.08 0.78
CA PHE A 97 11.18 -14.94 -0.60
C PHE A 97 12.00 -16.14 -1.04
N THR A 98 11.93 -16.44 -2.34
CA THR A 98 12.76 -17.41 -3.04
C THR A 98 13.28 -16.79 -4.32
N ALA A 99 14.38 -17.32 -4.85
CA ALA A 99 14.91 -16.88 -6.13
C ALA A 99 13.91 -17.20 -7.26
N ASN A 100 13.68 -16.22 -8.15
CA ASN A 100 12.86 -16.44 -9.32
C ASN A 100 13.73 -16.97 -10.48
N GLN A 101 13.63 -18.26 -10.74
CA GLN A 101 14.40 -18.94 -11.79
C GLN A 101 14.05 -18.44 -13.21
N ALA A 102 12.86 -17.86 -13.41
CA ALA A 102 12.46 -17.27 -14.68
C ALA A 102 13.08 -15.88 -14.94
N GLY A 103 13.86 -15.34 -13.98
CA GLY A 103 14.46 -14.02 -14.05
C GLY A 103 13.50 -12.89 -13.69
N ASP A 104 13.80 -11.69 -14.17
CA ASP A 104 13.09 -10.45 -13.77
C ASP A 104 11.62 -10.41 -14.21
N GLU A 105 11.23 -11.12 -15.26
CA GLU A 105 9.86 -11.16 -15.80
C GLU A 105 9.18 -9.78 -15.84
N TRP A 106 9.88 -8.76 -16.34
CA TRP A 106 9.35 -7.41 -16.42
C TRP A 106 8.09 -7.33 -17.26
N PRO A 107 7.01 -6.72 -16.73
CA PRO A 107 5.80 -6.51 -17.52
C PRO A 107 6.06 -5.63 -18.75
N VAL A 108 5.49 -6.00 -19.90
CA VAL A 108 5.73 -5.33 -21.22
C VAL A 108 5.01 -3.97 -21.35
N GLN A 109 4.46 -3.43 -20.29
CA GLN A 109 3.77 -2.14 -20.33
C GLN A 109 4.77 -0.99 -20.58
N PRO A 110 4.51 -0.06 -21.53
CA PRO A 110 5.46 0.99 -21.93
C PRO A 110 5.98 1.83 -20.75
N ARG A 111 5.10 2.16 -19.79
CA ARG A 111 5.47 2.90 -18.56
C ARG A 111 6.51 2.17 -17.73
N LEU A 112 6.49 0.83 -17.72
CA LEU A 112 7.40 0.00 -16.92
C LEU A 112 8.72 -0.20 -17.65
N LEU A 113 8.70 -0.27 -18.97
CA LEU A 113 9.91 -0.26 -19.78
C LEU A 113 10.68 1.05 -19.59
N GLN A 114 10.00 2.20 -19.53
CA GLN A 114 10.63 3.50 -19.21
C GLN A 114 11.32 3.49 -17.83
N VAL A 115 10.75 2.82 -16.84
CA VAL A 115 11.39 2.66 -15.52
C VAL A 115 12.68 1.85 -15.65
N ARG A 116 12.65 0.74 -16.40
CA ARG A 116 13.83 -0.10 -16.64
C ARG A 116 14.93 0.66 -17.37
N ASP A 117 14.56 1.45 -18.36
CA ASP A 117 15.51 2.28 -19.13
C ASP A 117 16.12 3.36 -18.24
N TRP A 118 15.33 3.98 -17.36
CA TRP A 118 15.81 4.93 -16.38
C TRP A 118 16.82 4.28 -15.42
N LEU A 119 16.54 3.06 -14.93
CA LEU A 119 17.47 2.32 -14.07
C LEU A 119 18.82 2.11 -14.74
N ARG A 120 18.82 1.67 -16.00
CA ARG A 120 20.04 1.48 -16.79
C ARG A 120 20.80 2.79 -16.99
N ALA A 121 20.09 3.88 -17.36
CA ALA A 121 20.70 5.19 -17.56
C ALA A 121 21.33 5.75 -16.28
N ASN A 122 20.80 5.41 -15.10
CA ASN A 122 21.31 5.83 -13.80
C ASN A 122 22.23 4.78 -13.14
N ARG A 123 22.76 3.84 -13.94
CA ARG A 123 23.74 2.81 -13.52
C ARG A 123 23.27 1.94 -12.34
N TYR A 124 21.97 1.68 -12.25
CA TYR A 124 21.45 0.64 -11.38
C TYR A 124 21.62 -0.72 -12.07
N THR A 125 22.29 -1.65 -11.41
CA THR A 125 22.49 -3.02 -11.91
C THR A 125 21.46 -3.95 -11.29
N SER A 126 20.85 -4.82 -12.11
CA SER A 126 20.00 -5.90 -11.62
C SER A 126 20.87 -6.92 -10.90
N VAL A 127 20.54 -7.22 -9.64
CA VAL A 127 21.31 -8.16 -8.82
C VAL A 127 20.57 -9.49 -8.72
N GLN A 128 19.27 -9.46 -8.44
CA GLN A 128 18.49 -10.67 -8.21
C GLN A 128 17.01 -10.47 -8.49
N ALA A 129 16.37 -11.49 -9.07
CA ALA A 129 14.93 -11.59 -9.19
C ALA A 129 14.40 -12.54 -8.12
N LEU A 130 13.38 -12.08 -7.37
CA LEU A 130 12.81 -12.81 -6.25
C LEU A 130 11.29 -12.94 -6.43
N LYS A 131 10.74 -13.97 -5.80
CA LYS A 131 9.29 -14.16 -5.70
C LYS A 131 8.91 -14.66 -4.31
N ALA A 132 7.71 -14.29 -3.88
CA ALA A 132 7.12 -14.79 -2.64
C ALA A 132 5.65 -15.13 -2.89
N GLU A 133 5.18 -16.24 -2.39
CA GLU A 133 3.76 -16.56 -2.41
C GLU A 133 3.05 -15.71 -1.36
N ILE A 134 2.05 -14.96 -1.82
CA ILE A 134 1.20 -14.12 -0.97
C ILE A 134 -0.21 -14.70 -0.82
N GLY A 135 -0.43 -15.88 -1.38
CA GLY A 135 -1.58 -16.76 -1.20
C GLY A 135 -2.45 -16.97 -2.42
N GLY A 136 -3.21 -18.09 -2.38
CA GLY A 136 -4.10 -18.46 -3.47
C GLY A 136 -3.42 -18.67 -4.83
N GLY A 137 -2.14 -19.04 -4.83
CA GLY A 137 -1.32 -19.14 -6.05
C GLY A 137 -0.88 -17.79 -6.63
N ILE A 138 -1.10 -16.69 -5.90
CA ILE A 138 -0.66 -15.36 -6.29
C ILE A 138 0.78 -15.15 -5.82
N TRP A 139 1.64 -14.72 -6.74
CA TRP A 139 3.06 -14.48 -6.49
C TRP A 139 3.37 -12.99 -6.54
N LEU A 140 3.95 -12.48 -5.44
CA LEU A 140 4.62 -11.20 -5.42
C LEU A 140 5.99 -11.37 -6.09
N ARG A 141 6.21 -10.66 -7.19
CA ARG A 141 7.52 -10.62 -7.87
C ARG A 141 8.27 -9.36 -7.49
N VAL A 142 9.55 -9.50 -7.20
CA VAL A 142 10.42 -8.39 -6.80
C VAL A 142 11.72 -8.49 -7.57
N SER A 143 12.06 -7.45 -8.33
CA SER A 143 13.38 -7.29 -8.93
C SER A 143 14.24 -6.41 -8.05
N VAL A 144 15.41 -6.87 -7.66
CA VAL A 144 16.34 -6.13 -6.81
C VAL A 144 17.45 -5.54 -7.66
N TYR A 145 17.63 -4.24 -7.53
CA TYR A 145 18.67 -3.46 -8.18
C TYR A 145 19.61 -2.86 -7.14
N GLN A 146 20.83 -2.60 -7.54
CA GLN A 146 21.84 -1.96 -6.70
C GLN A 146 22.42 -0.75 -7.41
N SER A 147 22.66 0.34 -6.67
CA SER A 147 23.31 1.56 -7.18
C SER A 147 24.77 1.27 -7.57
N ALA A 148 25.35 2.14 -8.39
CA ALA A 148 26.74 1.97 -8.87
C ALA A 148 27.79 1.93 -7.76
N ASP A 149 27.54 2.64 -6.65
CA ASP A 149 28.38 2.65 -5.44
C ASP A 149 28.08 1.49 -4.48
N GLN A 150 27.14 0.62 -4.84
CA GLN A 150 26.69 -0.55 -4.07
C GLN A 150 26.17 -0.24 -2.66
N THR A 151 25.80 1.01 -2.38
CA THR A 151 25.31 1.42 -1.07
C THR A 151 23.78 1.43 -0.96
N THR A 152 23.08 1.55 -2.07
CA THR A 152 21.62 1.61 -2.09
C THR A 152 21.05 0.43 -2.86
N ARG A 153 20.16 -0.33 -2.22
CA ARG A 153 19.30 -1.34 -2.86
C ARG A 153 17.96 -0.75 -3.19
N LEU A 154 17.50 -1.04 -4.38
CA LEU A 154 16.16 -0.72 -4.87
C LEU A 154 15.41 -2.01 -5.15
N GLN A 155 14.30 -2.19 -4.52
CA GLN A 155 13.33 -3.24 -4.81
C GLN A 155 12.22 -2.68 -5.68
N VAL A 156 11.95 -3.35 -6.80
CA VAL A 156 10.82 -3.06 -7.68
C VAL A 156 9.83 -4.20 -7.53
N ALA A 157 8.75 -3.95 -6.79
CA ALA A 157 7.70 -4.94 -6.52
C ALA A 157 6.55 -4.81 -7.50
N PHE A 158 6.15 -5.92 -8.09
CA PHE A 158 5.03 -6.03 -9.04
C PHE A 158 3.84 -6.66 -8.33
N LEU A 159 2.86 -5.83 -7.99
CA LEU A 159 1.64 -6.23 -7.29
C LEU A 159 0.53 -6.48 -8.30
N PRO A 160 0.12 -7.75 -8.49
CA PRO A 160 -1.04 -8.05 -9.33
C PRO A 160 -2.31 -7.47 -8.72
N GLN A 161 -3.22 -6.99 -9.56
CA GLN A 161 -4.53 -6.49 -9.18
C GLN A 161 -5.61 -7.44 -9.71
N ASP A 162 -6.77 -7.49 -9.08
CA ASP A 162 -7.91 -8.29 -9.51
C ASP A 162 -8.36 -7.97 -10.95
N SER A 163 -8.10 -6.73 -11.42
CA SER A 163 -8.36 -6.29 -12.78
C SER A 163 -7.37 -6.84 -13.84
N GLY A 164 -6.38 -7.64 -13.44
CA GLY A 164 -5.26 -8.07 -14.28
C GLY A 164 -4.20 -6.99 -14.53
N ALA A 165 -4.42 -5.77 -14.05
CA ALA A 165 -3.40 -4.72 -14.09
C ALA A 165 -2.30 -4.97 -13.06
N ILE A 166 -1.11 -4.40 -13.30
CA ILE A 166 0.02 -4.51 -12.37
C ILE A 166 0.31 -3.14 -11.78
N THR A 167 0.25 -3.06 -10.47
CA THR A 167 0.74 -1.89 -9.72
C THR A 167 2.19 -2.12 -9.37
N VAL A 168 3.03 -1.10 -9.63
CA VAL A 168 4.44 -1.14 -9.28
C VAL A 168 4.70 -0.28 -8.07
N CYS A 169 5.43 -0.86 -7.14
CA CYS A 169 5.90 -0.18 -5.94
C CYS A 169 7.43 -0.27 -5.86
N TYR A 170 8.00 0.74 -5.25
CA TYR A 170 9.45 0.87 -5.08
C TYR A 170 9.79 0.97 -3.61
N SER A 171 10.87 0.30 -3.21
CA SER A 171 11.47 0.46 -1.89
C SER A 171 12.98 0.61 -2.03
N LEU A 172 13.51 1.70 -1.51
CA LEU A 172 14.95 1.98 -1.44
C LEU A 172 15.42 1.70 -0.03
N SER A 173 16.53 1.00 0.10
CA SER A 173 17.15 0.67 1.38
C SER A 173 18.64 0.97 1.33
N THR A 174 19.15 1.67 2.35
CA THR A 174 20.57 1.94 2.58
C THR A 174 20.89 1.65 4.04
N GLU A 175 21.92 0.86 4.28
CA GLU A 175 22.51 0.71 5.60
C GLU A 175 23.65 1.70 5.78
N THR A 176 23.84 2.13 7.03
CA THR A 176 24.94 3.03 7.40
C THR A 176 25.98 2.26 8.21
N ALA A 177 27.19 2.81 8.30
CA ALA A 177 28.25 2.22 9.10
C ALA A 177 27.90 2.12 10.61
N SER A 178 26.91 2.90 11.05
CA SER A 178 26.37 2.83 12.43
C SER A 178 25.36 1.68 12.65
N GLY A 179 25.03 0.90 11.60
CA GLY A 179 24.02 -0.15 11.66
C GLY A 179 22.59 0.35 11.57
N ARG A 180 22.36 1.61 11.23
CA ARG A 180 21.02 2.14 10.93
C ARG A 180 20.63 1.82 9.50
N ARG A 181 19.35 1.48 9.31
CA ARG A 181 18.78 1.22 7.99
C ARG A 181 17.78 2.32 7.62
N TYR A 182 18.04 3.01 6.53
CA TYR A 182 17.14 4.00 5.94
C TYR A 182 16.31 3.34 4.85
N VAL A 183 14.98 3.29 5.04
CA VAL A 183 14.05 2.76 4.05
C VAL A 183 13.17 3.89 3.54
N THR A 184 13.00 3.98 2.22
CA THR A 184 12.08 4.93 1.58
C THR A 184 11.26 4.18 0.55
N ASP A 185 9.97 4.08 0.76
CA ASP A 185 9.07 3.36 -0.13
C ASP A 185 7.86 4.17 -0.56
N ASN A 186 7.13 3.66 -1.57
CA ASN A 186 5.86 4.18 -2.01
C ASN A 186 4.73 3.14 -1.95
N PHE A 187 4.83 2.18 -1.06
CA PHE A 187 3.79 1.18 -0.87
C PHE A 187 2.46 1.83 -0.48
N PHE A 188 1.40 1.37 -1.11
CA PHE A 188 0.03 1.76 -0.82
C PHE A 188 -0.72 0.59 -0.17
N LEU A 189 -0.09 -0.02 0.84
CA LEU A 189 -0.63 -1.13 1.60
C LEU A 189 -0.61 -0.76 3.08
N PRO A 190 -1.72 -0.93 3.82
CA PRO A 190 -1.72 -0.70 5.24
C PRO A 190 -0.81 -1.73 5.93
N PHE A 191 0.02 -1.27 6.84
CA PHE A 191 0.90 -2.14 7.62
C PHE A 191 0.46 -2.19 9.09
N GLY A 192 0.36 -1.03 9.75
CA GLY A 192 -0.09 -0.91 11.14
C GLY A 192 0.89 -1.44 12.20
N GLY A 193 1.88 -2.21 11.80
CA GLY A 193 2.88 -2.81 12.69
C GLY A 193 4.02 -1.87 13.07
N PHE A 194 5.04 -2.43 13.68
CA PHE A 194 6.23 -1.74 14.15
C PHE A 194 7.44 -2.06 13.27
N TYR A 195 8.35 -1.11 13.16
CA TYR A 195 9.67 -1.31 12.57
C TYR A 195 10.73 -1.44 13.68
N PRO A 196 11.84 -2.15 13.41
CA PRO A 196 12.98 -2.18 14.33
C PRO A 196 13.50 -0.77 14.66
N GLU A 197 13.98 -0.53 15.86
CA GLU A 197 14.43 0.79 16.34
C GLU A 197 15.55 1.40 15.48
N ASN A 198 16.41 0.56 14.91
CA ASN A 198 17.48 0.99 14.03
C ASN A 198 17.03 1.26 12.58
N TRP A 199 15.72 1.13 12.28
CA TRP A 199 15.17 1.42 10.94
C TRP A 199 14.52 2.79 10.91
N ASN A 200 14.97 3.62 9.99
CA ASN A 200 14.33 4.91 9.68
C ASN A 200 13.50 4.77 8.41
N VAL A 201 12.20 4.48 8.58
CA VAL A 201 11.27 4.21 7.49
C VAL A 201 10.47 5.46 7.15
N ASP A 202 10.45 5.82 5.86
CA ASP A 202 9.64 6.92 5.33
C ASP A 202 8.79 6.44 4.15
N ARG A 203 7.50 6.29 4.41
CA ARG A 203 6.52 5.81 3.43
C ARG A 203 5.88 7.00 2.71
N ASN A 204 6.03 7.02 1.40
CA ASN A 204 5.58 8.11 0.53
C ASN A 204 4.63 7.63 -0.58
N PRO A 205 3.40 7.24 -0.29
CA PRO A 205 2.45 6.69 -1.26
C PRO A 205 2.20 7.59 -2.48
N TRP A 206 2.31 8.93 -2.30
CA TRP A 206 2.15 9.93 -3.35
C TRP A 206 3.31 10.00 -4.34
N ARG A 207 4.50 9.49 -3.98
CA ARG A 207 5.69 9.54 -4.85
C ARG A 207 5.72 8.35 -5.80
N ARG A 208 4.89 8.38 -6.83
CA ARG A 208 4.79 7.29 -7.83
C ARG A 208 5.94 7.27 -8.85
N SER A 209 6.70 8.35 -8.96
CA SER A 209 7.85 8.47 -9.85
C SER A 209 9.11 7.98 -9.16
N LEU A 210 9.78 6.95 -9.73
CA LEU A 210 11.03 6.41 -9.21
C LEU A 210 12.13 7.48 -9.10
N PRO A 211 12.39 8.34 -10.11
CA PRO A 211 13.40 9.41 -9.98
C PRO A 211 13.15 10.32 -8.78
N LYS A 212 11.89 10.70 -8.54
CA LYS A 212 11.51 11.55 -7.40
C LYS A 212 11.69 10.84 -6.05
N LEU A 213 11.44 9.53 -6.01
CA LEU A 213 11.62 8.72 -4.81
C LEU A 213 13.11 8.56 -4.47
N VAL A 214 13.95 8.27 -5.48
CA VAL A 214 15.42 8.19 -5.34
C VAL A 214 15.99 9.51 -4.84
N ALA A 215 15.63 10.63 -5.48
CA ALA A 215 16.09 11.95 -5.04
C ALA A 215 15.64 12.30 -3.62
N HIS A 216 14.48 11.80 -3.19
CA HIS A 216 14.02 11.97 -1.82
C HIS A 216 14.84 11.13 -0.84
N HIS A 217 15.09 9.87 -1.16
CA HIS A 217 15.94 8.97 -0.37
C HIS A 217 17.35 9.55 -0.17
N GLN A 218 17.98 9.98 -1.25
CA GLN A 218 19.30 10.61 -1.20
C GLN A 218 19.35 11.87 -0.31
N ARG A 219 18.31 12.73 -0.39
CA ARG A 219 18.20 13.90 0.50
C ARG A 219 18.06 13.52 1.98
N ARG A 220 17.38 12.40 2.28
CA ARG A 220 17.29 11.90 3.65
C ARG A 220 18.66 11.46 4.16
N LEU A 221 19.38 10.67 3.37
CA LEU A 221 20.74 10.23 3.71
C LEU A 221 21.70 11.42 3.91
N ALA A 222 21.66 12.39 3.00
CA ALA A 222 22.48 13.59 3.12
C ALA A 222 22.18 14.41 4.40
N ARG A 223 20.91 14.48 4.81
CA ARG A 223 20.51 15.14 6.07
C ARG A 223 20.93 14.37 7.32
N ALA A 224 20.96 13.03 7.23
CA ALA A 224 21.40 12.19 8.33
C ALA A 224 22.90 12.35 8.61
N GLY A 225 23.71 12.68 7.58
CA GLY A 225 25.15 12.85 7.72
C GLY A 225 25.92 11.58 8.04
N GLU A 226 25.26 10.42 7.93
CA GLU A 226 25.87 9.12 8.21
C GLU A 226 26.47 8.52 6.92
N ALA A 227 27.65 7.91 7.03
CA ALA A 227 28.28 7.25 5.90
C ALA A 227 27.49 5.97 5.53
N PRO A 228 27.06 5.82 4.26
CA PRO A 228 26.42 4.61 3.81
C PRO A 228 27.44 3.45 3.76
N ALA A 229 27.01 2.27 4.12
CA ALA A 229 27.77 1.03 4.01
C ALA A 229 27.52 0.35 2.66
N VAL A 230 28.53 -0.33 2.15
CA VAL A 230 28.39 -1.20 0.98
C VAL A 230 27.67 -2.48 1.38
N TRP A 231 26.75 -2.92 0.53
CA TRP A 231 26.05 -4.20 0.75
C TRP A 231 26.96 -5.38 0.45
N ASP A 232 27.18 -6.21 1.45
CA ASP A 232 27.97 -7.46 1.39
C ASP A 232 27.10 -8.73 1.44
N VAL A 233 25.82 -8.60 1.80
CA VAL A 233 24.87 -9.71 1.93
C VAL A 233 24.05 -9.85 0.65
N GLU A 234 23.75 -11.10 0.24
CA GLU A 234 22.87 -11.38 -0.89
C GLU A 234 21.45 -10.82 -0.67
N PRO A 235 20.76 -10.28 -1.72
CA PRO A 235 19.44 -9.71 -1.57
C PRO A 235 18.39 -10.67 -1.01
N LEU A 236 18.43 -11.94 -1.37
CA LEU A 236 17.50 -12.96 -0.87
C LEU A 236 17.63 -13.14 0.64
N ASP A 237 18.87 -13.24 1.13
CA ASP A 237 19.15 -13.45 2.54
C ASP A 237 18.79 -12.21 3.36
N ASP A 238 19.10 -11.02 2.82
CA ASP A 238 18.73 -9.76 3.45
C ASP A 238 17.21 -9.60 3.54
N LEU A 239 16.45 -9.82 2.45
CA LEU A 239 15.01 -9.74 2.48
C LEU A 239 14.37 -10.73 3.46
N ASN A 240 14.81 -11.97 3.46
CA ASN A 240 14.28 -12.98 4.37
C ASN A 240 14.61 -12.64 5.83
N ARG A 241 15.82 -12.13 6.10
CA ARG A 241 16.19 -11.62 7.44
C ARG A 241 15.30 -10.44 7.85
N GLN A 242 15.02 -9.50 6.93
CA GLN A 242 14.08 -8.41 7.19
C GLN A 242 12.70 -8.92 7.61
N GLN A 243 12.15 -9.92 6.88
CA GLN A 243 10.84 -10.49 7.22
C GLN A 243 10.85 -11.14 8.61
N GLN A 244 11.90 -11.88 8.95
CA GLN A 244 12.05 -12.51 10.28
C GLN A 244 12.14 -11.47 11.40
N VAL A 245 13.00 -10.45 11.24
CA VAL A 245 13.14 -9.37 12.24
C VAL A 245 11.83 -8.61 12.40
N MET A 246 11.13 -8.32 11.30
CA MET A 246 9.82 -7.66 11.34
C MET A 246 8.78 -8.51 12.08
N GLU A 247 8.74 -9.81 11.82
CA GLU A 247 7.83 -10.73 12.51
C GLU A 247 8.14 -10.81 14.02
N GLN A 248 9.41 -10.92 14.38
CA GLN A 248 9.86 -10.96 15.76
C GLN A 248 9.47 -9.68 16.52
N VAL A 249 9.86 -8.50 16.02
CA VAL A 249 9.55 -7.20 16.65
C VAL A 249 8.04 -7.02 16.80
N ASN A 250 7.27 -7.40 15.80
CA ASN A 250 5.82 -7.26 15.85
C ASN A 250 5.14 -8.26 16.80
N THR A 251 5.77 -9.41 17.05
CA THR A 251 5.30 -10.35 18.09
C THR A 251 5.66 -9.85 19.48
N GLU A 252 6.89 -9.38 19.68
CA GLU A 252 7.37 -8.84 20.98
C GLU A 252 6.61 -7.58 21.41
N LEU A 253 6.26 -6.70 20.46
CA LEU A 253 5.51 -5.46 20.72
C LEU A 253 3.99 -5.64 20.71
N GLY A 254 3.48 -6.87 20.61
CA GLY A 254 2.06 -7.16 20.75
C GLY A 254 1.20 -6.78 19.54
N PHE A 255 1.78 -6.55 18.38
CA PHE A 255 1.02 -6.43 17.12
C PHE A 255 0.57 -7.80 16.61
N LEU A 256 1.44 -8.81 16.70
CA LEU A 256 1.14 -10.19 16.37
C LEU A 256 0.93 -11.02 17.63
N LEU A 257 0.07 -12.02 17.53
CA LEU A 257 -0.03 -13.06 18.54
C LEU A 257 1.19 -14.00 18.51
N PRO A 258 1.62 -14.57 19.64
CA PRO A 258 2.61 -15.64 19.67
C PRO A 258 2.21 -16.79 18.75
N HIS A 259 3.17 -17.48 18.16
CA HIS A 259 2.90 -18.57 17.21
C HIS A 259 1.95 -19.64 17.74
N ALA A 260 2.07 -19.98 19.03
CA ALA A 260 1.22 -20.98 19.69
C ALA A 260 -0.28 -20.60 19.75
N GLU A 261 -0.61 -19.33 19.66
CA GLU A 261 -1.99 -18.82 19.78
C GLU A 261 -2.61 -18.49 18.40
N ARG A 262 -1.80 -18.44 17.34
CA ARG A 262 -2.24 -17.97 16.01
C ARG A 262 -3.25 -18.89 15.35
N GLU A 263 -3.20 -20.18 15.61
CA GLU A 263 -4.09 -21.18 15.02
C GLU A 263 -5.53 -20.97 15.50
N GLU A 264 -5.71 -20.64 16.77
CA GLU A 264 -7.02 -20.46 17.39
C GLU A 264 -7.57 -19.04 17.24
N HIS A 265 -6.71 -18.02 17.41
CA HIS A 265 -7.14 -16.62 17.53
C HIS A 265 -6.78 -15.73 16.33
N GLY A 266 -6.10 -16.29 15.32
CA GLY A 266 -5.56 -15.58 14.18
C GLY A 266 -4.18 -14.98 14.49
N LYS A 267 -3.60 -14.26 13.50
CA LYS A 267 -2.20 -13.80 13.58
C LYS A 267 -2.05 -12.44 14.27
N ILE A 268 -3.05 -11.57 14.10
CA ILE A 268 -2.98 -10.16 14.51
C ILE A 268 -3.81 -9.96 15.77
N THR A 269 -3.23 -9.35 16.79
CA THR A 269 -3.94 -8.99 18.03
C THR A 269 -5.10 -8.00 17.77
N PRO A 270 -6.06 -7.85 18.69
CA PRO A 270 -7.11 -6.83 18.57
C PRO A 270 -6.55 -5.40 18.38
N GLU A 271 -5.49 -5.05 19.12
CA GLU A 271 -4.78 -3.76 18.97
C GLU A 271 -4.12 -3.66 17.58
N GLY A 272 -3.46 -4.72 17.12
CA GLY A 272 -2.86 -4.77 15.78
C GLY A 272 -3.90 -4.60 14.68
N ARG A 273 -5.08 -5.26 14.81
CA ARG A 273 -6.19 -5.09 13.85
C ARG A 273 -6.70 -3.66 13.80
N TYR A 274 -6.83 -3.00 14.94
CA TYR A 274 -7.21 -1.58 15.00
C TYR A 274 -6.19 -0.69 14.31
N ARG A 275 -4.89 -0.94 14.50
CA ARG A 275 -3.82 -0.19 13.85
C ARG A 275 -3.81 -0.35 12.34
N VAL A 276 -4.00 -1.58 11.82
CA VAL A 276 -4.14 -1.85 10.38
C VAL A 276 -5.38 -1.17 9.82
N TRP A 277 -6.52 -1.27 10.52
CA TRP A 277 -7.76 -0.62 10.13
C TRP A 277 -7.61 0.91 10.04
N LEU A 278 -6.99 1.53 11.04
CA LEU A 278 -6.73 2.98 11.04
C LEU A 278 -5.83 3.40 9.87
N GLU A 279 -4.77 2.64 9.61
CA GLU A 279 -3.87 2.94 8.48
C GLU A 279 -4.55 2.72 7.14
N ALA A 280 -5.43 1.70 7.02
CA ALA A 280 -6.24 1.51 5.83
C ALA A 280 -7.12 2.75 5.55
N TRP A 281 -7.77 3.31 6.56
CA TRP A 281 -8.51 4.56 6.43
C TRP A 281 -7.63 5.73 5.97
N LEU A 282 -6.48 5.91 6.60
CA LEU A 282 -5.55 6.99 6.25
C LEU A 282 -5.05 6.88 4.81
N LEU A 283 -4.72 5.67 4.37
CA LEU A 283 -4.30 5.42 2.99
C LEU A 283 -5.44 5.59 2.02
N ASP A 284 -6.57 4.93 2.25
CA ASP A 284 -7.68 4.82 1.31
C ASP A 284 -8.40 6.14 1.06
N TYR A 285 -8.47 7.02 2.06
CA TYR A 285 -9.20 8.28 1.98
C TYR A 285 -8.31 9.52 1.93
N PHE A 286 -7.06 9.44 2.42
CA PHE A 286 -6.15 10.59 2.47
C PHE A 286 -4.80 10.33 1.77
N GLY A 287 -4.53 9.09 1.36
CA GLY A 287 -3.27 8.71 0.73
C GLY A 287 -2.06 8.89 1.67
N ARG A 288 -2.28 8.80 2.97
CA ARG A 288 -1.23 9.00 3.97
C ARG A 288 -0.93 7.69 4.69
N ALA A 289 0.34 7.28 4.66
CA ALA A 289 0.82 6.26 5.57
C ALA A 289 1.06 6.86 6.96
N ARG A 290 0.89 6.06 7.99
CA ARG A 290 1.21 6.47 9.36
C ARG A 290 2.73 6.60 9.50
N ARG A 291 3.19 7.61 10.23
CA ARG A 291 4.59 7.75 10.64
C ARG A 291 4.73 7.08 12.00
N TYR A 292 5.73 6.26 12.15
CA TYR A 292 6.07 5.54 13.36
C TYR A 292 7.38 6.04 13.92
#